data_47c2b17a2580fbaf1049831e0f81f73f
#
_entry.id   47c2b17a2580fbaf1049831e0f81f73f
#
_cell.length_a   1.000
_cell.length_b   1.000
_cell.length_c   1.000
_cell.angle_alpha   90.00
_cell.angle_beta   90.00
_cell.angle_gamma   90.00
#
_symmetry.space_group_name_H-M   'P 1'
#
loop_
_entity.id
_entity.type
_entity.pdbx_description
1 polymer ?
#
loop_
_entity_poly.entity_id
_entity_poly.type
_entity_poly.pdbx_seq_one_letter_code
_entity_poly.pdbx_strand_id
1 'polypeptide(L)'
;MLRLIVSWFFLVMTAPLALAHHTWAVDYDTNNFIEIEGVVSSIRWLNPHVRFEVVVDAGTSSETTWNIAGTSVSNLARMDVTKDILSVGDKVLMAGHAAKRSDHGMYMVNLLLPDGREAVFSGGAEPRWSEERIGNSASLRGEVVEEDLSKRPQSIFSVWTTITGNPESRTLHPRATADYPLTEAALEKIAAYNPETDDPFGSCSPKGGSLVMDAPYPVEFIDQGETILFKLEEYDLVRTIHLADIHDDRNVEPSLLGYSTARWQGDTLLVTTTKIDYPFLNVGSVPDYIPQSQYALFQETLRLGPDRDRLYYSLTVTDTEMLTEPLVMRKYYLWRPGESVQPYSCDEEGLFVN
;
A
#
# COMPACT_ATOMS: atom_id res chain seq x y z
N MET A 1 -4.54 60.95 -35.01
CA MET A 1 -4.09 59.55 -35.01
C MET A 1 -3.99 59.06 -33.57
N LEU A 2 -5.02 58.37 -33.09
CA LEU A 2 -5.14 57.88 -31.71
C LEU A 2 -4.69 56.40 -31.71
N ARG A 3 -3.56 56.11 -31.04
CA ARG A 3 -3.07 54.74 -30.88
C ARG A 3 -3.73 54.09 -29.66
N LEU A 4 -4.65 53.13 -29.88
CA LEU A 4 -5.15 52.22 -28.83
C LEU A 4 -4.03 51.26 -28.45
N ILE A 5 -3.62 51.29 -27.19
CA ILE A 5 -2.80 50.26 -26.54
C ILE A 5 -3.76 49.26 -25.94
N VAL A 6 -3.82 48.04 -26.51
CA VAL A 6 -4.54 46.92 -25.97
C VAL A 6 -3.59 46.18 -25.01
N SER A 7 -3.79 46.40 -23.72
CA SER A 7 -3.10 45.61 -22.68
C SER A 7 -3.74 44.23 -22.55
N TRP A 8 -2.96 43.22 -22.91
CA TRP A 8 -3.32 41.82 -22.64
C TRP A 8 -3.01 41.49 -21.16
N PHE A 9 -4.02 41.35 -20.37
CA PHE A 9 -3.90 40.78 -19.02
C PHE A 9 -3.81 39.25 -19.16
N PHE A 10 -2.60 38.71 -18.96
CA PHE A 10 -2.42 37.28 -18.74
C PHE A 10 -2.95 36.92 -17.36
N LEU A 11 -4.15 36.34 -17.30
CA LEU A 11 -4.69 35.71 -16.10
C LEU A 11 -3.92 34.41 -15.89
N VAL A 12 -2.89 34.41 -15.05
CA VAL A 12 -2.23 33.19 -14.59
C VAL A 12 -3.21 32.48 -13.66
N MET A 13 -3.96 31.51 -14.19
CA MET A 13 -4.69 30.56 -13.37
C MET A 13 -3.67 29.68 -12.64
N THR A 14 -3.40 30.00 -11.38
CA THR A 14 -2.78 29.05 -10.46
C THR A 14 -3.80 27.98 -10.14
N ALA A 15 -3.77 26.86 -10.89
CA ALA A 15 -4.48 25.66 -10.48
C ALA A 15 -3.91 25.22 -9.12
N PRO A 16 -4.75 24.96 -8.10
CA PRO A 16 -4.26 24.34 -6.89
C PRO A 16 -3.73 22.97 -7.26
N LEU A 17 -2.50 22.66 -6.85
CA LEU A 17 -1.93 21.32 -6.90
C LEU A 17 -2.78 20.44 -5.96
N ALA A 18 -3.74 19.74 -6.52
CA ALA A 18 -4.46 18.70 -5.81
C ALA A 18 -3.47 17.54 -5.59
N LEU A 19 -2.92 17.43 -4.39
CA LEU A 19 -2.16 16.27 -3.93
C LEU A 19 -3.17 15.18 -3.55
N ALA A 20 -3.63 14.43 -4.53
CA ALA A 20 -4.43 13.24 -4.28
C ALA A 20 -3.49 12.09 -3.92
N HIS A 21 -3.49 11.68 -2.68
CA HIS A 21 -2.84 10.45 -2.21
C HIS A 21 -3.93 9.52 -1.69
N HIS A 22 -4.17 8.39 -2.34
CA HIS A 22 -4.88 7.26 -1.76
C HIS A 22 -4.02 6.55 -0.72
N THR A 23 -3.67 7.31 0.22
CA THR A 23 -3.27 6.90 1.54
C THR A 23 -4.46 7.29 2.42
N TRP A 24 -4.51 6.80 3.64
CA TRP A 24 -5.42 7.29 4.67
C TRP A 24 -5.62 8.83 4.63
N ALA A 25 -4.68 9.58 4.04
CA ALA A 25 -4.75 11.02 3.83
C ALA A 25 -5.87 11.51 2.88
N VAL A 26 -6.53 10.64 2.11
CA VAL A 26 -7.73 11.00 1.35
C VAL A 26 -8.91 11.20 2.28
N ASP A 27 -9.09 10.27 3.20
CA ASP A 27 -10.23 10.27 4.14
C ASP A 27 -9.95 11.07 5.42
N TYR A 28 -8.68 11.33 5.74
CA TYR A 28 -8.27 12.02 6.96
C TYR A 28 -7.44 13.27 6.66
N ASP A 29 -7.66 14.33 7.45
CA ASP A 29 -6.97 15.61 7.27
C ASP A 29 -5.60 15.60 7.97
N THR A 30 -4.53 15.54 7.18
CA THR A 30 -3.15 15.53 7.67
C THR A 30 -2.75 16.81 8.43
N ASN A 31 -3.49 17.90 8.26
CA ASN A 31 -3.26 19.17 8.93
C ASN A 31 -4.09 19.32 10.21
N ASN A 32 -5.07 18.45 10.44
CA ASN A 32 -5.95 18.49 11.60
C ASN A 32 -5.67 17.32 12.53
N PHE A 33 -4.76 17.50 13.48
CA PHE A 33 -4.39 16.50 14.47
C PHE A 33 -5.14 16.73 15.77
N ILE A 34 -5.94 15.76 16.19
CA ILE A 34 -6.85 15.86 17.33
C ILE A 34 -6.56 14.83 18.42
N GLU A 35 -7.06 15.06 19.61
CA GLU A 35 -7.02 14.13 20.73
C GLU A 35 -8.44 13.87 21.24
N ILE A 36 -8.72 12.62 21.62
CA ILE A 36 -9.96 12.23 22.29
C ILE A 36 -9.65 11.33 23.49
N GLU A 37 -10.40 11.47 24.55
CA GLU A 37 -10.41 10.58 25.70
C GLU A 37 -11.77 9.87 25.77
N GLY A 38 -11.78 8.55 25.94
CA GLY A 38 -13.03 7.80 25.98
C GLY A 38 -12.86 6.37 26.42
N VAL A 39 -13.93 5.61 26.29
CA VAL A 39 -13.99 4.19 26.63
C VAL A 39 -14.17 3.38 25.37
N VAL A 40 -13.34 2.37 25.18
CA VAL A 40 -13.43 1.47 24.02
C VAL A 40 -14.70 0.64 24.10
N SER A 41 -15.57 0.73 23.10
CA SER A 41 -16.82 -0.02 23.00
C SER A 41 -16.76 -1.18 22.00
N SER A 42 -15.86 -1.09 21.01
CA SER A 42 -15.68 -2.13 19.99
C SER A 42 -14.23 -2.16 19.51
N ILE A 43 -13.74 -3.36 19.18
CA ILE A 43 -12.42 -3.59 18.60
C ILE A 43 -12.57 -4.55 17.43
N ARG A 44 -12.11 -4.12 16.25
CA ARG A 44 -11.95 -4.97 15.05
C ARG A 44 -10.48 -5.01 14.66
N TRP A 45 -9.84 -6.13 14.94
CA TRP A 45 -8.41 -6.33 14.70
C TRP A 45 -8.21 -7.14 13.42
N LEU A 46 -8.45 -6.49 12.27
CA LEU A 46 -8.44 -7.12 10.94
C LEU A 46 -7.79 -6.18 9.92
N ASN A 47 -7.30 -6.74 8.80
CA ASN A 47 -6.82 -5.97 7.66
C ASN A 47 -8.00 -5.44 6.82
N PRO A 48 -7.82 -4.36 6.04
CA PRO A 48 -6.56 -3.59 5.86
C PRO A 48 -6.24 -2.62 6.99
N HIS A 49 -7.19 -2.33 7.88
CA HIS A 49 -7.06 -1.36 8.97
C HIS A 49 -7.71 -1.88 10.23
N VAL A 50 -6.99 -1.84 11.36
CA VAL A 50 -7.64 -2.03 12.66
C VAL A 50 -8.64 -0.91 12.90
N ARG A 51 -9.79 -1.24 13.55
CA ARG A 51 -10.84 -0.27 13.85
C ARG A 51 -11.28 -0.39 15.29
N PHE A 52 -11.63 0.76 15.86
CA PHE A 52 -12.13 0.87 17.21
C PHE A 52 -13.36 1.77 17.22
N GLU A 53 -14.31 1.47 18.06
CA GLU A 53 -15.33 2.43 18.50
C GLU A 53 -14.98 2.90 19.90
N VAL A 54 -15.03 4.21 20.13
CA VAL A 54 -14.70 4.82 21.40
C VAL A 54 -15.84 5.76 21.80
N VAL A 55 -16.40 5.53 22.98
CA VAL A 55 -17.45 6.38 23.55
C VAL A 55 -16.80 7.51 24.35
N VAL A 56 -16.98 8.73 23.86
CA VAL A 56 -16.52 9.97 24.48
C VAL A 56 -17.67 10.55 25.29
N ASP A 57 -17.35 11.17 26.44
CA ASP A 57 -18.33 11.74 27.40
C ASP A 57 -19.40 10.74 27.84
N ALA A 58 -19.02 9.50 28.04
CA ALA A 58 -19.90 8.39 28.38
C ALA A 58 -20.81 8.71 29.59
N GLY A 59 -22.12 8.44 29.45
CA GLY A 59 -23.12 8.70 30.49
C GLY A 59 -23.54 10.15 30.67
N THR A 60 -23.13 11.05 29.78
CA THR A 60 -23.54 12.46 29.77
C THR A 60 -24.50 12.75 28.62
N SER A 61 -25.08 13.95 28.59
CA SER A 61 -25.91 14.42 27.44
C SER A 61 -25.08 14.71 26.19
N SER A 62 -23.78 14.71 26.29
CA SER A 62 -22.81 14.95 25.19
C SER A 62 -22.14 13.67 24.71
N GLU A 63 -22.65 12.50 25.13
CA GLU A 63 -22.10 11.21 24.72
C GLU A 63 -22.09 11.08 23.20
N THR A 64 -20.91 10.71 22.66
CA THR A 64 -20.71 10.48 21.23
C THR A 64 -19.87 9.23 21.01
N THR A 65 -20.17 8.49 19.94
CA THR A 65 -19.35 7.36 19.50
C THR A 65 -18.42 7.79 18.38
N TRP A 66 -17.13 7.58 18.57
CA TRP A 66 -16.08 7.87 17.60
C TRP A 66 -15.65 6.61 16.87
N ASN A 67 -15.51 6.71 15.54
CA ASN A 67 -14.97 5.66 14.68
C ASN A 67 -13.47 5.91 14.43
N ILE A 68 -12.65 5.04 14.94
CA ILE A 68 -11.19 5.17 14.90
C ILE A 68 -10.61 4.10 13.97
N ALA A 69 -9.86 4.52 12.97
CA ALA A 69 -9.07 3.64 12.14
C ALA A 69 -7.59 3.70 12.56
N GLY A 70 -6.88 2.59 12.43
CA GLY A 70 -5.42 2.54 12.61
C GLY A 70 -4.73 1.94 11.39
N THR A 71 -3.44 1.68 11.47
CA THR A 71 -2.70 0.98 10.43
C THR A 71 -3.12 -0.50 10.31
N SER A 72 -2.56 -1.25 9.36
CA SER A 72 -2.88 -2.66 9.17
C SER A 72 -2.39 -3.54 10.31
N VAL A 73 -3.08 -4.66 10.54
CA VAL A 73 -2.64 -5.71 11.49
C VAL A 73 -1.22 -6.16 11.19
N SER A 74 -0.90 -6.33 9.91
CA SER A 74 0.42 -6.73 9.45
C SER A 74 1.51 -5.72 9.83
N ASN A 75 1.24 -4.42 9.73
CA ASN A 75 2.17 -3.40 10.18
C ASN A 75 2.32 -3.35 11.70
N LEU A 76 1.22 -3.52 12.43
CA LEU A 76 1.22 -3.56 13.89
C LEU A 76 2.03 -4.74 14.42
N ALA A 77 1.84 -5.93 13.84
CA ALA A 77 2.60 -7.12 14.20
C ALA A 77 4.11 -6.90 14.03
N ARG A 78 4.54 -6.22 12.96
CA ARG A 78 5.96 -5.87 12.75
C ARG A 78 6.49 -4.81 13.72
N MET A 79 5.59 -4.07 14.35
CA MET A 79 5.92 -3.13 15.41
C MET A 79 5.82 -3.75 16.81
N ASP A 80 5.61 -5.06 16.92
CA ASP A 80 5.34 -5.78 18.18
C ASP A 80 4.07 -5.27 18.90
N VAL A 81 3.11 -4.75 18.16
CA VAL A 81 1.81 -4.32 18.67
C VAL A 81 0.77 -5.37 18.32
N THR A 82 0.25 -6.04 19.33
CA THR A 82 -0.71 -7.15 19.19
C THR A 82 -2.10 -6.77 19.68
N LYS A 83 -3.11 -7.58 19.35
CA LYS A 83 -4.50 -7.32 19.76
C LYS A 83 -4.71 -7.28 21.28
N ASP A 84 -3.79 -7.88 22.04
CA ASP A 84 -3.91 -8.04 23.49
C ASP A 84 -3.53 -6.76 24.27
N ILE A 85 -3.12 -5.69 23.56
CA ILE A 85 -2.80 -4.40 24.19
C ILE A 85 -4.03 -3.66 24.71
N LEU A 86 -5.24 -3.99 24.21
CA LEU A 86 -6.46 -3.23 24.46
C LEU A 86 -7.66 -4.15 24.56
N SER A 87 -8.59 -3.82 25.45
CA SER A 87 -9.85 -4.54 25.68
C SER A 87 -11.04 -3.60 25.61
N VAL A 88 -12.20 -4.13 25.27
CA VAL A 88 -13.47 -3.40 25.41
C VAL A 88 -13.68 -3.04 26.87
N GLY A 89 -14.03 -1.79 27.12
CA GLY A 89 -14.17 -1.22 28.47
C GLY A 89 -12.93 -0.43 28.94
N ASP A 90 -11.81 -0.53 28.26
CA ASP A 90 -10.61 0.24 28.59
C ASP A 90 -10.83 1.74 28.37
N LYS A 91 -10.36 2.54 29.32
CA LYS A 91 -10.30 3.99 29.20
C LYS A 91 -8.99 4.38 28.55
N VAL A 92 -9.07 5.10 27.46
CA VAL A 92 -7.93 5.43 26.60
C VAL A 92 -7.88 6.90 26.24
N LEU A 93 -6.67 7.39 25.96
CA LEU A 93 -6.43 8.66 25.26
C LEU A 93 -5.85 8.34 23.89
N MET A 94 -6.49 8.84 22.84
CA MET A 94 -6.09 8.60 21.47
C MET A 94 -5.79 9.93 20.77
N ALA A 95 -4.76 9.95 19.91
CA ALA A 95 -4.43 11.08 19.07
C ALA A 95 -4.20 10.66 17.63
N GLY A 96 -4.64 11.48 16.70
CA GLY A 96 -4.54 11.19 15.29
C GLY A 96 -5.15 12.25 14.40
N HIS A 97 -5.28 11.94 13.13
CA HIS A 97 -5.79 12.85 12.11
C HIS A 97 -7.31 12.75 12.00
N ALA A 98 -8.00 13.89 12.07
CA ALA A 98 -9.46 13.94 11.97
C ALA A 98 -9.96 13.46 10.61
N ALA A 99 -11.09 12.76 10.59
CA ALA A 99 -11.75 12.39 9.34
C ALA A 99 -12.30 13.64 8.63
N LYS A 100 -12.25 13.65 7.28
CA LYS A 100 -12.76 14.75 6.46
C LYS A 100 -14.27 14.71 6.25
N ARG A 101 -14.85 13.51 6.35
CA ARG A 101 -16.26 13.26 6.03
C ARG A 101 -17.11 12.92 7.26
N SER A 102 -16.53 12.90 8.45
CA SER A 102 -17.20 12.58 9.71
C SER A 102 -16.66 13.46 10.84
N ASP A 103 -17.57 14.04 11.62
CA ASP A 103 -17.20 14.84 12.81
C ASP A 103 -16.65 13.98 13.97
N HIS A 104 -16.94 12.66 13.93
CA HIS A 104 -16.52 11.70 14.97
C HIS A 104 -15.70 10.55 14.38
N GLY A 105 -14.70 10.91 13.54
CA GLY A 105 -13.79 9.96 12.93
C GLY A 105 -12.33 10.39 13.07
N MET A 106 -11.41 9.43 13.25
CA MET A 106 -9.98 9.69 13.36
C MET A 106 -9.15 8.54 12.80
N TYR A 107 -8.04 8.86 12.13
CA TYR A 107 -6.95 7.92 11.89
C TYR A 107 -5.93 8.02 13.02
N MET A 108 -5.90 7.02 13.88
CA MET A 108 -5.10 6.99 15.09
C MET A 108 -3.61 6.84 14.79
N VAL A 109 -2.81 7.65 15.48
CA VAL A 109 -1.35 7.62 15.44
C VAL A 109 -0.77 7.22 16.80
N ASN A 110 -1.34 7.72 17.89
CA ASN A 110 -0.90 7.46 19.26
C ASN A 110 -2.07 6.95 20.11
N LEU A 111 -1.78 6.00 20.97
CA LEU A 111 -2.73 5.40 21.92
C LEU A 111 -2.08 5.27 23.31
N LEU A 112 -2.58 6.02 24.29
CA LEU A 112 -2.22 5.85 25.68
C LEU A 112 -3.16 4.83 26.33
N LEU A 113 -2.58 3.79 26.91
CA LEU A 113 -3.26 2.68 27.53
C LEU A 113 -3.61 2.97 29.00
N PRO A 114 -4.55 2.23 29.61
CA PRO A 114 -4.92 2.41 31.02
C PRO A 114 -3.75 2.20 32.02
N ASP A 115 -2.75 1.42 31.62
CA ASP A 115 -1.56 1.15 32.45
C ASP A 115 -0.47 2.22 32.32
N GLY A 116 -0.69 3.25 31.49
CA GLY A 116 0.22 4.37 31.29
C GLY A 116 1.28 4.16 30.21
N ARG A 117 1.31 3.00 29.55
CA ARG A 117 2.14 2.76 28.36
C ARG A 117 1.50 3.38 27.12
N GLU A 118 2.33 3.75 26.18
CA GLU A 118 1.88 4.33 24.91
C GLU A 118 2.20 3.43 23.73
N ALA A 119 1.20 3.12 22.91
CA ALA A 119 1.39 2.44 21.64
C ALA A 119 1.36 3.45 20.48
N VAL A 120 2.36 3.36 19.59
CA VAL A 120 2.48 4.22 18.41
C VAL A 120 2.08 3.41 17.17
N PHE A 121 1.05 3.86 16.46
CA PHE A 121 0.44 3.19 15.32
C PHE A 121 0.97 3.66 13.95
N SER A 122 2.00 4.50 13.94
CA SER A 122 2.64 4.98 12.70
C SER A 122 4.14 4.88 12.81
N GLY A 123 4.79 4.32 11.77
CA GLY A 123 6.23 4.10 11.74
C GLY A 123 7.13 5.34 11.81
N GLY A 124 6.56 6.52 11.72
CA GLY A 124 7.30 7.80 11.81
C GLY A 124 6.91 8.67 12.98
N ALA A 125 5.94 8.25 13.80
CA ALA A 125 5.46 9.05 14.92
C ALA A 125 6.31 8.81 16.18
N GLU A 126 6.38 9.86 17.01
CA GLU A 126 7.02 9.82 18.32
C GLU A 126 5.95 9.70 19.42
N PRO A 127 6.29 9.12 20.59
CA PRO A 127 5.43 9.13 21.76
C PRO A 127 5.06 10.57 22.18
N ARG A 128 3.84 10.72 22.70
CA ARG A 128 3.28 12.03 23.08
C ARG A 128 3.14 12.19 24.60
N TRP A 129 2.83 11.11 25.30
CA TRP A 129 2.40 11.16 26.69
C TRP A 129 3.26 10.31 27.62
N SER A 130 3.92 9.27 27.10
CA SER A 130 4.67 8.32 27.92
C SER A 130 6.02 7.98 27.32
N GLU A 131 7.04 7.86 28.15
CA GLU A 131 8.34 7.31 27.77
C GLU A 131 8.28 5.77 27.69
N GLU A 132 7.33 5.14 28.37
CA GLU A 132 7.09 3.71 28.35
C GLU A 132 6.23 3.36 27.13
N ARG A 133 6.88 2.99 26.04
CA ARG A 133 6.19 2.67 24.80
C ARG A 133 6.07 1.16 24.54
N ILE A 134 4.96 0.79 23.89
CA ILE A 134 4.78 -0.49 23.24
C ILE A 134 5.04 -0.27 21.74
N GLY A 135 5.73 -1.24 21.16
CA GLY A 135 6.00 -1.24 19.75
C GLY A 135 7.35 -0.62 19.37
N ASN A 136 7.88 -1.13 18.28
CA ASN A 136 9.16 -0.69 17.72
C ASN A 136 8.97 -0.21 16.28
N SER A 137 8.85 1.09 16.10
CA SER A 137 8.73 1.69 14.78
C SER A 137 10.02 1.63 13.93
N ALA A 138 11.16 1.28 14.55
CA ALA A 138 12.45 1.14 13.85
C ALA A 138 12.37 0.07 12.75
N SER A 139 11.62 -1.01 12.98
CA SER A 139 11.41 -2.07 12.00
C SER A 139 10.73 -1.56 10.73
N LEU A 140 9.79 -0.62 10.81
CA LEU A 140 9.14 -0.01 9.64
C LEU A 140 10.00 1.06 8.96
N ARG A 141 10.99 1.63 9.67
CA ARG A 141 11.91 2.65 9.13
C ARG A 141 13.15 2.06 8.46
N GLY A 142 13.37 0.76 8.56
CA GLY A 142 14.53 0.14 7.97
C GLY A 142 15.81 0.24 8.80
N GLU A 143 15.69 0.64 10.06
CA GLU A 143 16.81 0.60 10.98
C GLU A 143 17.24 -0.87 11.17
N VAL A 144 18.47 -1.15 10.79
CA VAL A 144 19.04 -2.50 10.87
C VAL A 144 19.37 -2.76 12.33
N VAL A 145 18.66 -3.71 12.94
CA VAL A 145 19.16 -4.39 14.15
C VAL A 145 20.46 -5.09 13.76
N GLU A 146 21.45 -5.09 14.64
CA GLU A 146 22.77 -5.72 14.40
C GLU A 146 22.58 -7.11 13.79
N GLU A 147 22.95 -7.24 12.53
CA GLU A 147 22.49 -8.30 11.66
C GLU A 147 23.55 -9.40 11.56
N ASP A 148 23.11 -10.64 11.74
CA ASP A 148 23.96 -11.79 11.39
C ASP A 148 24.02 -11.94 9.87
N LEU A 149 25.02 -11.33 9.26
CA LEU A 149 25.26 -11.33 7.81
C LEU A 149 25.34 -12.74 7.21
N SER A 150 25.65 -13.76 8.03
CA SER A 150 25.71 -15.15 7.58
C SER A 150 24.35 -15.72 7.20
N LYS A 151 23.27 -15.12 7.71
CA LYS A 151 21.88 -15.53 7.42
C LYS A 151 21.29 -14.90 6.17
N ARG A 152 22.00 -13.98 5.52
CA ARG A 152 21.53 -13.35 4.28
C ARG A 152 21.26 -14.38 3.20
N PRO A 153 20.21 -14.20 2.40
CA PRO A 153 19.80 -15.15 1.36
C PRO A 153 20.92 -15.36 0.33
N GLN A 154 21.04 -16.59 -0.17
CA GLN A 154 22.02 -16.93 -1.22
C GLN A 154 21.42 -16.78 -2.61
N SER A 155 20.11 -16.60 -2.71
CA SER A 155 19.35 -16.45 -3.94
C SER A 155 18.13 -15.54 -3.70
N ILE A 156 17.29 -15.34 -4.72
CA ILE A 156 16.02 -14.63 -4.57
C ILE A 156 14.99 -15.41 -3.72
N PHE A 157 15.20 -16.70 -3.49
CA PHE A 157 14.28 -17.58 -2.75
C PHE A 157 14.37 -17.29 -1.25
N SER A 158 13.60 -16.31 -0.83
CA SER A 158 13.54 -15.83 0.54
C SER A 158 12.29 -14.97 0.74
N VAL A 159 12.09 -14.50 1.96
CA VAL A 159 11.10 -13.46 2.26
C VAL A 159 11.73 -12.09 2.08
N TRP A 160 11.01 -11.22 1.40
CA TRP A 160 11.41 -9.86 1.09
C TRP A 160 10.34 -8.89 1.53
N THR A 161 10.70 -7.71 2.00
CA THR A 161 9.74 -6.71 2.48
C THR A 161 9.97 -5.34 1.86
N THR A 162 8.93 -4.51 1.89
CA THR A 162 9.00 -3.10 1.48
C THR A 162 9.12 -2.24 2.74
N ILE A 163 10.03 -1.27 2.74
CA ILE A 163 10.16 -0.31 3.83
C ILE A 163 9.33 0.92 3.53
N THR A 164 8.27 1.11 4.29
CA THR A 164 7.32 2.21 4.09
C THR A 164 7.92 3.60 4.33
N GLY A 165 9.00 3.69 5.10
CA GLY A 165 9.71 4.95 5.39
C GLY A 165 10.77 5.35 4.37
N ASN A 166 11.12 4.47 3.41
CA ASN A 166 12.18 4.75 2.42
C ASN A 166 11.57 5.05 1.04
N PRO A 167 11.72 6.28 0.51
CA PRO A 167 11.16 6.65 -0.78
C PRO A 167 11.64 5.79 -1.96
N GLU A 168 12.88 5.30 -1.92
CA GLU A 168 13.48 4.50 -3.01
C GLU A 168 12.97 3.06 -3.06
N SER A 169 12.52 2.50 -1.92
CA SER A 169 11.95 1.14 -1.86
C SER A 169 10.44 1.11 -1.87
N ARG A 170 9.80 2.27 -1.63
CA ARG A 170 8.39 2.35 -1.28
C ARG A 170 7.45 2.29 -2.48
N THR A 171 7.85 2.86 -3.62
CA THR A 171 6.91 3.13 -4.72
C THR A 171 7.43 2.58 -6.02
N LEU A 172 6.66 1.69 -6.63
CA LEU A 172 6.89 1.18 -7.97
C LEU A 172 6.39 2.18 -9.01
N HIS A 173 5.19 2.71 -8.81
CA HIS A 173 4.48 3.54 -9.77
C HIS A 173 4.93 5.01 -9.76
N PRO A 174 4.89 5.68 -10.93
CA PRO A 174 5.02 7.14 -11.01
C PRO A 174 4.04 7.84 -10.08
N ARG A 175 4.44 9.01 -9.55
CA ARG A 175 3.63 9.76 -8.58
C ARG A 175 2.70 10.79 -9.19
N ALA A 176 2.84 11.08 -10.48
CA ALA A 176 2.00 12.02 -11.20
C ALA A 176 1.43 11.38 -12.47
N THR A 177 0.15 11.64 -12.77
CA THR A 177 -0.48 11.16 -14.01
C THR A 177 0.29 11.61 -15.24
N ALA A 178 0.87 12.81 -15.19
CA ALA A 178 1.70 13.37 -16.26
C ALA A 178 2.98 12.56 -16.53
N ASP A 179 3.39 11.71 -15.58
CA ASP A 179 4.57 10.84 -15.72
C ASP A 179 4.23 9.51 -16.42
N TYR A 180 2.93 9.28 -16.75
CA TYR A 180 2.49 8.13 -17.51
C TYR A 180 2.34 8.50 -18.98
N PRO A 181 2.87 7.70 -19.92
CA PRO A 181 2.71 7.91 -21.36
C PRO A 181 1.33 7.44 -21.83
N LEU A 182 0.27 8.19 -21.49
CA LEU A 182 -1.12 7.79 -21.71
C LEU A 182 -1.58 8.03 -23.14
N THR A 183 -2.40 7.12 -23.67
CA THR A 183 -3.17 7.32 -24.90
C THR A 183 -4.40 8.21 -24.65
N GLU A 184 -5.01 8.70 -25.74
CA GLU A 184 -6.29 9.43 -25.65
C GLU A 184 -7.39 8.54 -25.02
N ALA A 185 -7.44 7.25 -25.39
CA ALA A 185 -8.38 6.29 -24.81
C ALA A 185 -8.18 6.09 -23.29
N ALA A 186 -6.93 6.11 -22.82
CA ALA A 186 -6.66 6.05 -21.38
C ALA A 186 -7.14 7.33 -20.67
N LEU A 187 -6.92 8.50 -21.27
CA LEU A 187 -7.38 9.78 -20.70
C LEU A 187 -8.92 9.86 -20.63
N GLU A 188 -9.63 9.32 -21.64
CA GLU A 188 -11.09 9.21 -21.62
C GLU A 188 -11.58 8.33 -20.47
N LYS A 189 -10.94 7.18 -20.24
CA LYS A 189 -11.27 6.30 -19.09
C LYS A 189 -11.01 6.97 -17.73
N ILE A 190 -9.89 7.69 -17.61
CA ILE A 190 -9.56 8.45 -16.40
C ILE A 190 -10.65 9.51 -16.13
N ALA A 191 -11.09 10.23 -17.15
CA ALA A 191 -12.11 11.26 -17.02
C ALA A 191 -13.49 10.69 -16.64
N ALA A 192 -13.77 9.42 -16.97
CA ALA A 192 -15.02 8.74 -16.66
C ALA A 192 -15.01 8.05 -15.28
N TYR A 193 -13.85 7.89 -14.65
CA TYR A 193 -13.69 7.19 -13.37
C TYR A 193 -14.35 7.98 -12.23
N ASN A 194 -15.14 7.28 -11.43
CA ASN A 194 -15.76 7.83 -10.23
C ASN A 194 -15.20 7.10 -8.99
N PRO A 195 -14.36 7.74 -8.16
CA PRO A 195 -13.76 7.10 -7.00
C PRO A 195 -14.77 6.65 -5.94
N GLU A 196 -16.00 7.18 -5.94
CA GLU A 196 -17.04 6.76 -5.00
C GLU A 196 -17.66 5.40 -5.33
N THR A 197 -17.64 5.01 -6.62
CA THR A 197 -18.29 3.78 -7.10
C THR A 197 -17.32 2.77 -7.68
N ASP A 198 -16.17 3.22 -8.18
CA ASP A 198 -15.27 2.42 -9.00
C ASP A 198 -13.96 2.08 -8.26
N ASP A 199 -13.76 2.63 -7.04
CA ASP A 199 -12.55 2.37 -6.25
C ASP A 199 -12.52 0.91 -5.75
N PRO A 200 -11.54 0.11 -6.17
CA PRO A 200 -11.42 -1.28 -5.74
C PRO A 200 -10.98 -1.43 -4.27
N PHE A 201 -10.48 -0.37 -3.64
CA PHE A 201 -9.95 -0.43 -2.28
C PHE A 201 -11.02 -0.33 -1.18
N GLY A 202 -12.25 0.03 -1.54
CA GLY A 202 -13.38 0.06 -0.63
C GLY A 202 -13.86 -1.32 -0.17
N SER A 203 -13.30 -2.41 -0.70
CA SER A 203 -13.67 -3.79 -0.37
C SER A 203 -12.45 -4.66 -0.09
N CYS A 204 -12.67 -5.88 0.42
CA CYS A 204 -11.61 -6.90 0.51
C CYS A 204 -11.29 -7.55 -0.86
N SER A 205 -11.57 -6.87 -1.95
CA SER A 205 -11.25 -7.37 -3.28
C SER A 205 -9.74 -7.39 -3.52
N PRO A 206 -9.19 -8.52 -3.91
CA PRO A 206 -7.76 -8.64 -4.14
C PRO A 206 -7.27 -7.72 -5.26
N LYS A 207 -6.09 -7.14 -5.06
CA LYS A 207 -5.38 -6.37 -6.09
C LYS A 207 -4.74 -7.31 -7.11
N GLY A 208 -4.69 -6.87 -8.36
CA GLY A 208 -4.04 -7.60 -9.45
C GLY A 208 -2.92 -6.80 -10.10
N GLY A 209 -2.36 -7.39 -11.17
CA GLY A 209 -1.38 -6.72 -12.02
C GLY A 209 -0.18 -6.16 -11.25
N SER A 210 0.17 -4.91 -11.56
CA SER A 210 1.31 -4.21 -10.95
C SER A 210 1.01 -3.67 -9.55
N LEU A 211 -0.27 -3.48 -9.18
CA LEU A 211 -0.64 -2.91 -7.89
C LEU A 211 -0.24 -3.78 -6.72
N VAL A 212 -0.40 -5.10 -6.85
CA VAL A 212 0.00 -6.03 -5.79
C VAL A 212 1.51 -6.03 -5.55
N MET A 213 2.30 -5.69 -6.58
CA MET A 213 3.76 -5.57 -6.47
C MET A 213 4.20 -4.31 -5.73
N ASP A 214 3.33 -3.31 -5.63
CA ASP A 214 3.60 -2.06 -4.90
C ASP A 214 3.14 -2.10 -3.44
N ALA A 215 2.46 -3.15 -3.04
CA ALA A 215 1.95 -3.33 -1.69
C ALA A 215 3.09 -3.28 -0.64
N PRO A 216 2.85 -2.66 0.52
CA PRO A 216 3.88 -2.51 1.56
C PRO A 216 4.02 -3.74 2.46
N TYR A 217 3.67 -4.91 1.95
CA TYR A 217 3.67 -6.17 2.69
C TYR A 217 4.79 -7.09 2.23
N PRO A 218 5.21 -8.07 3.06
CA PRO A 218 6.17 -9.08 2.65
C PRO A 218 5.69 -9.93 1.49
N VAL A 219 6.68 -10.37 0.75
CA VAL A 219 6.53 -11.32 -0.35
C VAL A 219 7.56 -12.43 -0.19
N GLU A 220 7.25 -13.63 -0.67
CA GLU A 220 8.13 -14.79 -0.58
C GLU A 220 8.25 -15.50 -1.94
N PHE A 221 9.49 -15.78 -2.36
CA PHE A 221 9.76 -16.61 -3.52
C PHE A 221 10.18 -18.00 -3.07
N ILE A 222 9.48 -19.03 -3.55
CA ILE A 222 9.72 -20.43 -3.21
C ILE A 222 10.04 -21.18 -4.50
N ASP A 223 11.22 -21.82 -4.54
CA ASP A 223 11.62 -22.71 -5.62
C ASP A 223 10.89 -24.06 -5.52
N GLN A 224 10.22 -24.47 -6.61
CA GLN A 224 9.58 -25.78 -6.74
C GLN A 224 10.11 -26.57 -7.92
N GLY A 225 11.28 -26.23 -8.42
CA GLY A 225 11.94 -26.88 -9.55
C GLY A 225 11.44 -26.35 -10.90
N GLU A 226 10.30 -26.81 -11.38
CA GLU A 226 9.73 -26.37 -12.67
C GLU A 226 8.91 -25.09 -12.55
N THR A 227 8.58 -24.68 -11.34
CA THR A 227 7.82 -23.46 -11.04
C THR A 227 8.45 -22.72 -9.87
N ILE A 228 8.15 -21.43 -9.80
CA ILE A 228 8.39 -20.59 -8.63
C ILE A 228 7.03 -20.16 -8.10
N LEU A 229 6.77 -20.44 -6.82
CA LEU A 229 5.63 -19.81 -6.15
C LEU A 229 6.06 -18.44 -5.62
N PHE A 230 5.34 -17.43 -6.02
CA PHE A 230 5.48 -16.08 -5.52
C PHE A 230 4.28 -15.77 -4.63
N LYS A 231 4.49 -15.84 -3.32
CA LYS A 231 3.49 -15.53 -2.31
C LYS A 231 3.52 -14.05 -1.98
N LEU A 232 2.35 -13.47 -1.90
CA LEU A 232 2.14 -12.09 -1.52
C LEU A 232 1.26 -12.09 -0.27
N GLU A 233 1.70 -11.44 0.80
CA GLU A 233 0.93 -11.37 2.04
C GLU A 233 -0.43 -10.69 1.82
N GLU A 234 -0.46 -9.61 1.03
CA GLU A 234 -1.72 -8.91 0.77
C GLU A 234 -2.72 -9.83 0.08
N TYR A 235 -3.86 -10.04 0.73
CA TYR A 235 -4.95 -10.94 0.30
C TYR A 235 -4.57 -12.42 0.16
N ASP A 236 -3.48 -12.88 0.80
CA ASP A 236 -2.99 -14.27 0.72
C ASP A 236 -2.79 -14.76 -0.72
N LEU A 237 -2.37 -13.86 -1.61
CA LEU A 237 -2.24 -14.18 -3.02
C LEU A 237 -1.01 -15.06 -3.30
N VAL A 238 -1.18 -15.98 -4.24
CA VAL A 238 -0.10 -16.84 -4.75
C VAL A 238 -0.07 -16.77 -6.26
N ARG A 239 1.05 -16.32 -6.82
CA ARG A 239 1.32 -16.30 -8.25
C ARG A 239 2.27 -17.44 -8.60
N THR A 240 1.86 -18.31 -9.52
CA THR A 240 2.71 -19.36 -10.07
C THR A 240 3.46 -18.82 -11.28
N ILE A 241 4.79 -18.93 -11.26
CA ILE A 241 5.68 -18.56 -12.35
C ILE A 241 6.29 -19.84 -12.92
N HIS A 242 5.98 -20.19 -14.16
CA HIS A 242 6.46 -21.38 -14.82
C HIS A 242 7.87 -21.16 -15.39
N LEU A 243 8.83 -22.01 -15.06
CA LEU A 243 10.14 -21.97 -15.69
C LEU A 243 10.08 -22.57 -17.09
N ALA A 244 10.07 -21.72 -18.10
CA ALA A 244 9.95 -22.10 -19.50
C ALA A 244 10.64 -21.10 -20.42
N ASP A 245 11.31 -21.60 -21.47
CA ASP A 245 11.98 -20.77 -22.47
C ASP A 245 10.99 -20.05 -23.42
N ILE A 246 9.80 -20.61 -23.58
CA ILE A 246 8.76 -20.11 -24.46
C ILE A 246 7.54 -19.72 -23.63
N HIS A 247 7.07 -18.49 -23.82
CA HIS A 247 5.80 -18.04 -23.26
C HIS A 247 4.67 -18.42 -24.22
N ASP A 248 3.85 -19.41 -23.83
CA ASP A 248 2.69 -19.84 -24.63
C ASP A 248 1.41 -19.75 -23.78
N ASP A 249 0.64 -18.70 -24.02
CA ASP A 249 -0.58 -18.36 -23.31
C ASP A 249 -1.87 -18.63 -24.12
N ARG A 250 -1.76 -19.29 -25.29
CA ARG A 250 -2.87 -19.43 -26.26
C ARG A 250 -4.11 -20.13 -25.67
N ASN A 251 -3.91 -21.04 -24.72
CA ASN A 251 -4.98 -21.80 -24.09
C ASN A 251 -5.14 -21.48 -22.59
N VAL A 252 -4.67 -20.30 -22.18
CA VAL A 252 -4.74 -19.85 -20.78
C VAL A 252 -5.87 -18.85 -20.63
N GLU A 253 -6.77 -19.10 -19.67
CA GLU A 253 -7.81 -18.17 -19.30
C GLU A 253 -7.20 -16.98 -18.52
N PRO A 254 -7.69 -15.76 -18.71
CA PRO A 254 -7.28 -14.61 -17.93
C PRO A 254 -7.52 -14.79 -16.42
N SER A 255 -6.64 -14.23 -15.62
CA SER A 255 -6.75 -14.26 -14.15
C SER A 255 -6.22 -12.98 -13.54
N LEU A 256 -6.54 -12.76 -12.27
CA LEU A 256 -6.13 -11.56 -11.50
C LEU A 256 -4.61 -11.29 -11.58
N LEU A 257 -3.79 -12.33 -11.50
CA LEU A 257 -2.32 -12.24 -11.52
C LEU A 257 -1.72 -12.62 -12.88
N GLY A 258 -2.57 -12.98 -13.86
CA GLY A 258 -2.16 -13.38 -15.20
C GLY A 258 -1.47 -14.74 -15.25
N TYR A 259 -0.92 -15.03 -16.42
CA TYR A 259 -0.08 -16.20 -16.69
C TYR A 259 1.38 -15.78 -16.81
N SER A 260 2.25 -16.39 -16.02
CA SER A 260 3.65 -16.02 -15.91
C SER A 260 4.58 -17.15 -16.30
N THR A 261 5.52 -16.87 -17.20
CA THR A 261 6.67 -17.73 -17.46
C THR A 261 7.98 -17.01 -17.15
N ALA A 262 9.00 -17.75 -16.80
CA ALA A 262 10.30 -17.17 -16.51
C ALA A 262 11.46 -18.03 -16.99
N ARG A 263 12.61 -17.38 -17.18
CA ARG A 263 13.89 -18.02 -17.44
C ARG A 263 15.01 -17.29 -16.71
N TRP A 264 16.03 -18.01 -16.38
CA TRP A 264 17.24 -17.40 -15.80
C TRP A 264 18.19 -16.88 -16.89
N GLN A 265 18.69 -15.68 -16.69
CA GLN A 265 19.80 -15.13 -17.45
C GLN A 265 20.93 -14.75 -16.49
N GLY A 266 21.87 -15.65 -16.29
CA GLY A 266 22.86 -15.53 -15.23
C GLY A 266 22.19 -15.57 -13.84
N ASP A 267 22.35 -14.52 -13.05
CA ASP A 267 21.78 -14.33 -11.73
C ASP A 267 20.43 -13.58 -11.72
N THR A 268 19.91 -13.28 -12.90
CA THR A 268 18.67 -12.49 -13.08
C THR A 268 17.54 -13.39 -13.56
N LEU A 269 16.42 -13.38 -12.85
CA LEU A 269 15.17 -14.00 -13.28
C LEU A 269 14.43 -13.02 -14.20
N LEU A 270 14.17 -13.43 -15.43
CA LEU A 270 13.36 -12.69 -16.40
C LEU A 270 11.98 -13.32 -16.45
N VAL A 271 10.93 -12.54 -16.12
CA VAL A 271 9.55 -13.00 -16.09
C VAL A 271 8.75 -12.29 -17.18
N THR A 272 7.90 -13.04 -17.87
CA THR A 272 6.91 -12.52 -18.82
C THR A 272 5.52 -12.91 -18.35
N THR A 273 4.60 -11.93 -18.28
CA THR A 273 3.21 -12.14 -17.84
C THR A 273 2.23 -11.49 -18.79
N THR A 274 1.22 -12.26 -19.14
CA THR A 274 0.06 -11.87 -19.94
C THR A 274 -1.23 -12.34 -19.28
N LYS A 275 -2.38 -12.14 -19.92
CA LYS A 275 -3.68 -12.63 -19.41
C LYS A 275 -4.04 -12.09 -18.03
N ILE A 276 -3.65 -10.84 -17.75
CA ILE A 276 -3.99 -10.17 -16.50
C ILE A 276 -5.41 -9.61 -16.63
N ASP A 277 -6.34 -10.18 -15.88
CA ASP A 277 -7.73 -9.72 -15.79
C ASP A 277 -7.87 -8.78 -14.59
N TYR A 278 -7.34 -7.58 -14.77
CA TYR A 278 -7.40 -6.51 -13.79
C TYR A 278 -7.34 -5.15 -14.50
N PRO A 279 -8.34 -4.27 -14.35
CA PRO A 279 -8.46 -3.07 -15.17
C PRO A 279 -7.57 -1.89 -14.73
N PHE A 280 -6.82 -2.05 -13.64
CA PHE A 280 -6.05 -0.97 -13.04
C PHE A 280 -4.55 -1.22 -13.19
N LEU A 281 -3.85 -0.33 -13.86
CA LEU A 281 -2.38 -0.27 -13.80
C LEU A 281 -1.94 0.40 -12.50
N ASN A 282 -2.63 1.48 -12.12
CA ASN A 282 -2.46 2.14 -10.83
C ASN A 282 -3.79 2.69 -10.33
N VAL A 283 -3.98 2.68 -9.02
CA VAL A 283 -5.12 3.33 -8.34
C VAL A 283 -4.58 3.94 -7.05
N GLY A 284 -5.00 5.15 -6.76
CA GLY A 284 -4.83 5.68 -5.43
C GLY A 284 -3.55 6.42 -5.12
N SER A 285 -2.67 6.61 -6.05
CA SER A 285 -1.45 7.40 -5.81
C SER A 285 -1.48 8.74 -6.52
N VAL A 286 -2.22 8.86 -7.65
CA VAL A 286 -2.28 10.07 -8.44
C VAL A 286 -3.39 9.95 -9.44
N PRO A 287 -3.97 11.09 -9.80
CA PRO A 287 -5.39 11.24 -9.62
C PRO A 287 -6.04 9.91 -9.93
N ASP A 288 -6.29 9.23 -8.92
CA ASP A 288 -7.28 8.21 -8.68
C ASP A 288 -7.27 6.95 -9.55
N TYR A 289 -6.79 6.97 -10.80
CA TYR A 289 -6.95 5.84 -11.71
C TYR A 289 -6.03 5.92 -12.92
N ILE A 290 -5.24 4.87 -13.15
CA ILE A 290 -4.54 4.64 -14.42
C ILE A 290 -5.03 3.30 -14.97
N PRO A 291 -5.67 3.29 -16.16
CA PRO A 291 -6.24 2.08 -16.72
C PRO A 291 -5.18 1.10 -17.24
N GLN A 292 -5.57 -0.16 -17.25
CA GLN A 292 -4.88 -1.26 -17.91
C GLN A 292 -5.84 -1.97 -18.86
N SER A 293 -5.35 -2.42 -20.02
CA SER A 293 -6.13 -3.28 -20.92
C SER A 293 -5.86 -4.76 -20.64
N GLN A 294 -6.73 -5.63 -21.14
CA GLN A 294 -6.52 -7.08 -21.12
C GLN A 294 -5.32 -7.58 -21.95
N TYR A 295 -4.75 -6.70 -22.78
CA TYR A 295 -3.61 -7.01 -23.67
C TYR A 295 -2.28 -6.54 -23.08
N ALA A 296 -2.29 -6.04 -21.85
CA ALA A 296 -1.08 -5.62 -21.17
C ALA A 296 -0.06 -6.77 -21.09
N LEU A 297 1.16 -6.49 -21.49
CA LEU A 297 2.32 -7.38 -21.37
C LEU A 297 3.24 -6.84 -20.29
N PHE A 298 3.50 -7.65 -19.28
CA PHE A 298 4.47 -7.34 -18.23
C PHE A 298 5.77 -8.12 -18.47
N GLN A 299 6.88 -7.40 -18.47
CA GLN A 299 8.22 -7.96 -18.49
C GLN A 299 8.96 -7.53 -17.23
N GLU A 300 9.33 -8.49 -16.40
CA GLU A 300 9.88 -8.24 -15.08
C GLU A 300 11.30 -8.78 -15.00
N THR A 301 12.13 -8.11 -14.20
CA THR A 301 13.45 -8.62 -13.81
C THR A 301 13.59 -8.62 -12.31
N LEU A 302 14.11 -9.72 -11.77
CA LEU A 302 14.42 -9.86 -10.34
C LEU A 302 15.88 -10.28 -10.21
N ARG A 303 16.64 -9.54 -9.41
CA ARG A 303 18.05 -9.80 -9.19
C ARG A 303 18.46 -9.52 -7.76
N LEU A 304 19.13 -10.50 -7.15
CA LEU A 304 19.72 -10.33 -5.83
C LEU A 304 20.84 -9.29 -5.90
N GLY A 305 20.87 -8.35 -4.96
CA GLY A 305 21.95 -7.38 -4.83
C GLY A 305 23.27 -8.02 -4.35
N PRO A 306 24.41 -7.36 -4.56
CA PRO A 306 25.72 -7.91 -4.20
C PRO A 306 25.87 -8.15 -2.69
N ASP A 307 25.25 -7.31 -1.87
CA ASP A 307 25.26 -7.44 -0.41
C ASP A 307 24.19 -8.41 0.11
N ARG A 308 23.35 -8.94 -0.78
CA ARG A 308 22.29 -9.91 -0.50
C ARG A 308 21.23 -9.45 0.53
N ASP A 309 21.14 -8.15 0.74
CA ASP A 309 20.13 -7.48 1.58
C ASP A 309 18.98 -6.88 0.77
N ARG A 310 19.15 -6.82 -0.57
CA ARG A 310 18.20 -6.22 -1.51
C ARG A 310 17.85 -7.15 -2.66
N LEU A 311 16.58 -7.20 -3.00
CA LEU A 311 16.08 -7.78 -4.24
C LEU A 311 15.65 -6.64 -5.16
N TYR A 312 16.43 -6.38 -6.21
CA TYR A 312 16.11 -5.40 -7.22
C TYR A 312 15.01 -5.93 -8.14
N TYR A 313 14.00 -5.13 -8.33
CA TYR A 313 12.85 -5.41 -9.16
C TYR A 313 12.66 -4.31 -10.21
N SER A 314 12.48 -4.70 -11.47
CA SER A 314 12.08 -3.81 -12.54
C SER A 314 10.90 -4.43 -13.28
N LEU A 315 9.91 -3.61 -13.60
CA LEU A 315 8.75 -3.95 -14.40
C LEU A 315 8.67 -3.03 -15.61
N THR A 316 8.58 -3.61 -16.81
CA THR A 316 8.22 -2.92 -18.03
C THR A 316 6.80 -3.35 -18.42
N VAL A 317 5.90 -2.38 -18.53
CA VAL A 317 4.53 -2.58 -19.00
C VAL A 317 4.42 -2.09 -20.43
N THR A 318 4.01 -2.96 -21.33
CA THR A 318 3.61 -2.62 -22.70
C THR A 318 2.11 -2.84 -22.84
N ASP A 319 1.37 -1.78 -23.08
CA ASP A 319 -0.08 -1.79 -23.25
C ASP A 319 -0.45 -0.75 -24.34
N THR A 320 -0.53 -1.20 -25.59
CA THR A 320 -0.73 -0.31 -26.73
C THR A 320 -2.11 0.35 -26.79
N GLU A 321 -3.06 -0.13 -26.00
CA GLU A 321 -4.36 0.54 -25.88
C GLU A 321 -4.31 1.69 -24.88
N MET A 322 -3.55 1.54 -23.78
CA MET A 322 -3.53 2.51 -22.67
C MET A 322 -2.26 3.36 -22.64
N LEU A 323 -1.14 2.87 -23.20
CA LEU A 323 0.16 3.54 -23.16
C LEU A 323 0.69 3.79 -24.58
N THR A 324 1.22 4.99 -24.81
CA THR A 324 1.85 5.39 -26.09
C THR A 324 3.25 4.81 -26.27
N GLU A 325 3.91 4.44 -25.17
CA GLU A 325 5.22 3.78 -25.13
C GLU A 325 5.33 2.89 -23.89
N PRO A 326 6.25 1.92 -23.85
CA PRO A 326 6.43 1.08 -22.67
C PRO A 326 6.80 1.87 -21.41
N LEU A 327 6.09 1.63 -20.32
CA LEU A 327 6.35 2.22 -19.02
C LEU A 327 7.34 1.34 -18.24
N VAL A 328 8.46 1.92 -17.82
CA VAL A 328 9.47 1.21 -17.03
C VAL A 328 9.47 1.72 -15.59
N MET A 329 9.22 0.82 -14.65
CA MET A 329 9.14 1.08 -13.23
C MET A 329 10.16 0.25 -12.47
N ARG A 330 10.70 0.77 -11.37
CA ARG A 330 11.74 0.11 -10.58
C ARG A 330 11.56 0.36 -9.11
N LYS A 331 11.83 -0.70 -8.32
CA LYS A 331 11.96 -0.62 -6.85
C LYS A 331 12.97 -1.66 -6.37
N TYR A 332 13.22 -1.72 -5.08
CA TYR A 332 13.85 -2.86 -4.44
C TYR A 332 13.09 -3.26 -3.19
N TYR A 333 13.13 -4.54 -2.90
CA TYR A 333 12.70 -5.09 -1.63
C TYR A 333 13.93 -5.28 -0.73
N LEU A 334 13.71 -5.32 0.58
CA LEU A 334 14.74 -5.54 1.57
C LEU A 334 14.58 -6.91 2.22
N TRP A 335 15.70 -7.56 2.47
CA TRP A 335 15.73 -8.72 3.33
C TRP A 335 15.80 -8.28 4.79
N ARG A 336 15.05 -8.98 5.65
CA ARG A 336 15.06 -8.78 7.10
C ARG A 336 15.10 -10.11 7.83
N PRO A 337 15.98 -10.26 8.86
CA PRO A 337 16.01 -11.45 9.69
C PRO A 337 14.65 -11.67 10.39
N GLY A 338 14.13 -12.90 10.30
CA GLY A 338 12.90 -13.29 10.99
C GLY A 338 11.60 -12.80 10.34
N GLU A 339 11.67 -12.08 9.23
CA GLU A 339 10.46 -11.69 8.47
C GLU A 339 9.81 -12.93 7.86
N SER A 340 8.47 -12.94 7.85
CA SER A 340 7.67 -14.02 7.27
C SER A 340 6.39 -13.46 6.67
N VAL A 341 5.85 -14.14 5.67
CA VAL A 341 4.53 -13.86 5.11
C VAL A 341 3.48 -14.37 6.09
N GLN A 342 2.63 -13.49 6.58
CA GLN A 342 1.56 -13.80 7.53
C GLN A 342 0.21 -13.89 6.83
N PRO A 343 -0.78 -14.61 7.40
CA PRO A 343 -2.17 -14.57 6.91
C PRO A 343 -2.72 -13.14 6.91
N TYR A 344 -3.35 -12.74 5.81
CA TYR A 344 -3.84 -11.37 5.66
C TYR A 344 -5.15 -11.09 6.40
N SER A 345 -6.06 -12.03 6.47
CA SER A 345 -7.35 -11.93 7.20
C SER A 345 -8.07 -10.59 6.96
N CYS A 346 -8.75 -10.44 5.84
CA CYS A 346 -9.56 -9.27 5.53
C CYS A 346 -11.04 -9.54 5.82
N ASP A 347 -11.79 -8.50 6.24
CA ASP A 347 -13.25 -8.58 6.48
C ASP A 347 -13.95 -7.38 5.84
N GLU A 348 -14.90 -7.67 4.94
CA GLU A 348 -15.67 -6.66 4.20
C GLU A 348 -16.61 -5.85 5.09
N GLU A 349 -17.17 -6.44 6.15
CA GLU A 349 -18.10 -5.73 7.04
C GLU A 349 -17.44 -4.56 7.81
N GLY A 350 -16.10 -4.49 7.84
CA GLY A 350 -15.32 -3.47 8.54
C GLY A 350 -14.89 -2.28 7.71
N LEU A 351 -15.11 -2.31 6.40
CA LEU A 351 -14.55 -1.30 5.50
C LEU A 351 -15.39 -0.03 5.39
N PHE A 352 -16.69 -0.11 5.66
CA PHE A 352 -17.59 1.03 5.49
C PHE A 352 -17.94 1.68 6.83
N VAL A 353 -17.42 2.88 7.06
CA VAL A 353 -17.97 3.84 8.01
C VAL A 353 -18.84 4.77 7.19
N ASN A 354 -20.18 4.56 7.27
CA ASN A 354 -21.14 5.51 6.76
C ASN A 354 -21.11 6.80 7.58
#